data_e90c0838f0fcb61d000fae6fcd509ca2
#
_entry.id   e90c0838f0fcb61d000fae6fcd509ca2
#
_cell.length_a   1.000
_cell.length_b   1.000
_cell.length_c   1.000
_cell.angle_alpha   90.00
_cell.angle_beta   90.00
_cell.angle_gamma   90.00
#
_symmetry.space_group_name_H-M   'P 1'
#
loop_
_entity.id
_entity.type
_entity.pdbx_description
1 polymer ?
#
loop_
_entity_poly.entity_id
_entity_poly.type
_entity_poly.pdbx_seq_one_letter_code
_entity_poly.pdbx_strand_id
1 'polypeptide(L)'
;MKRRRLPSGTENCGPPEIDYAKVPARCLLKTRDLPGPADAKLWNEVLLTVLPVDVLLLTVEDCEFLSCVSHLNPGYFRSSHGNLGTVYFGEMGSGPTFLNIAVMKCHSGPLTPGGALITVKNGVEVLRPKAAFCVGFCGGLGQEVSLGDVAISAKLRTYSSVKVTDSGIQERGIAVPLEANLLKLIKHANDGWKAPLKDSAVVKVWKDGVYLSGPEKVESKERREELVKRFPDAIAIEKEGQGESLVKV
;
A
#
# COMPACT_ATOMS: atom_id res chain seq x y z
N MET A 1 22.84 -18.15 -41.46
CA MET A 1 22.22 -17.28 -40.44
C MET A 1 20.98 -17.99 -39.89
N LYS A 2 21.08 -18.65 -38.73
CA LYS A 2 19.97 -19.37 -38.11
C LYS A 2 19.17 -18.37 -37.23
N ARG A 3 17.92 -18.09 -37.60
CA ARG A 3 16.99 -17.32 -36.79
C ARG A 3 16.67 -18.14 -35.54
N ARG A 4 17.08 -17.69 -34.35
CA ARG A 4 16.61 -18.20 -33.07
C ARG A 4 15.15 -17.83 -32.95
N ARG A 5 14.26 -18.81 -32.90
CA ARG A 5 12.86 -18.63 -32.47
C ARG A 5 12.89 -18.29 -30.98
N LEU A 6 12.32 -17.15 -30.63
CA LEU A 6 11.96 -16.84 -29.25
C LEU A 6 10.90 -17.86 -28.78
N PRO A 7 10.95 -18.34 -27.54
CA PRO A 7 9.89 -19.20 -27.03
C PRO A 7 8.60 -18.39 -26.94
N SER A 8 7.61 -18.80 -27.71
CA SER A 8 6.23 -18.39 -27.59
C SER A 8 5.64 -19.12 -26.38
N GLY A 9 5.49 -18.43 -25.28
CA GLY A 9 4.96 -19.02 -24.07
C GLY A 9 4.75 -17.99 -22.95
N THR A 10 3.99 -16.92 -23.21
CA THR A 10 3.25 -16.30 -22.14
C THR A 10 1.99 -17.16 -21.97
N GLU A 11 2.12 -18.28 -21.28
CA GLU A 11 0.97 -18.91 -20.67
C GLU A 11 0.29 -17.83 -19.83
N ASN A 12 -0.97 -17.59 -20.16
CA ASN A 12 -1.87 -16.72 -19.45
C ASN A 12 -2.14 -17.41 -18.10
N CYS A 13 -1.18 -17.34 -17.18
CA CYS A 13 -1.36 -17.81 -15.82
C CYS A 13 -2.46 -16.96 -15.23
N GLY A 14 -3.62 -17.55 -15.02
CA GLY A 14 -4.70 -16.94 -14.27
C GLY A 14 -4.23 -16.49 -12.88
N PRO A 15 -5.06 -15.78 -12.13
CA PRO A 15 -4.70 -15.35 -10.79
C PRO A 15 -4.29 -16.56 -9.94
N PRO A 16 -3.28 -16.40 -9.06
CA PRO A 16 -2.80 -17.48 -8.20
C PRO A 16 -3.95 -18.02 -7.33
N GLU A 17 -4.03 -19.33 -7.19
CA GLU A 17 -5.13 -19.99 -6.48
C GLU A 17 -4.95 -19.91 -4.96
N ILE A 18 -5.94 -19.32 -4.28
CA ILE A 18 -5.93 -19.13 -2.83
C ILE A 18 -6.14 -20.48 -2.12
N ASP A 19 -5.31 -20.77 -1.15
CA ASP A 19 -5.51 -21.88 -0.22
C ASP A 19 -6.29 -21.38 1.01
N TYR A 20 -7.60 -21.50 0.95
CA TYR A 20 -8.47 -21.05 2.03
C TYR A 20 -8.21 -21.73 3.38
N ALA A 21 -7.58 -22.90 3.41
CA ALA A 21 -7.18 -23.55 4.65
C ALA A 21 -6.01 -22.80 5.35
N LYS A 22 -5.21 -22.06 4.59
CA LYS A 22 -4.12 -21.24 5.11
C LYS A 22 -4.56 -19.81 5.46
N VAL A 23 -5.74 -19.38 4.98
CA VAL A 23 -6.29 -18.06 5.29
C VAL A 23 -6.91 -18.09 6.69
N PRO A 24 -6.43 -17.32 7.66
CA PRO A 24 -7.06 -17.28 8.98
C PRO A 24 -8.53 -16.88 8.88
N ALA A 25 -9.41 -17.50 9.67
CA ALA A 25 -10.85 -17.20 9.65
C ALA A 25 -11.16 -15.70 9.84
N ARG A 26 -10.32 -14.98 10.61
CA ARG A 26 -10.38 -13.53 10.78
C ARG A 26 -10.23 -12.74 9.48
N CYS A 27 -9.54 -13.27 8.47
CA CYS A 27 -9.38 -12.60 7.17
C CYS A 27 -10.65 -12.67 6.29
N LEU A 28 -11.70 -13.35 6.75
CA LEU A 28 -13.03 -13.38 6.13
C LEU A 28 -13.97 -12.30 6.68
N LEU A 29 -13.43 -11.30 7.37
CA LEU A 29 -14.16 -10.18 7.95
C LEU A 29 -14.99 -9.46 6.87
N LYS A 30 -16.22 -9.10 7.22
CA LYS A 30 -17.11 -8.30 6.36
C LYS A 30 -17.38 -6.97 7.01
N THR A 31 -17.75 -5.97 6.23
CA THR A 31 -18.07 -4.62 6.74
C THR A 31 -19.11 -4.66 7.88
N ARG A 32 -20.09 -5.57 7.83
CA ARG A 32 -21.11 -5.74 8.87
C ARG A 32 -20.57 -6.26 10.21
N ASP A 33 -19.38 -6.84 10.22
CA ASP A 33 -18.75 -7.44 11.40
C ASP A 33 -17.87 -6.41 12.13
N LEU A 34 -17.75 -5.21 11.57
CA LEU A 34 -17.00 -4.11 12.18
C LEU A 34 -17.79 -3.45 13.32
N PRO A 35 -17.11 -2.91 14.35
CA PRO A 35 -17.76 -2.09 15.37
C PRO A 35 -18.62 -0.98 14.76
N GLY A 36 -19.86 -0.90 15.20
CA GLY A 36 -20.82 0.10 14.74
C GLY A 36 -20.56 1.50 15.32
N PRO A 37 -21.33 2.52 14.88
CA PRO A 37 -21.25 3.85 15.49
C PRO A 37 -21.56 3.87 17.00
N ALA A 38 -22.43 2.99 17.45
CA ALA A 38 -22.80 2.87 18.88
C ALA A 38 -21.66 2.29 19.74
N ASP A 39 -20.74 1.53 19.11
CA ASP A 39 -19.60 0.90 19.79
C ASP A 39 -18.35 1.79 19.76
N ALA A 40 -18.46 3.02 19.21
CA ALA A 40 -17.34 3.93 19.07
C ALA A 40 -16.88 4.46 20.43
N LYS A 41 -15.57 4.38 20.70
CA LYS A 41 -14.99 5.03 21.88
C LYS A 41 -14.94 6.55 21.69
N LEU A 42 -15.04 7.29 22.77
CA LEU A 42 -14.90 8.73 22.77
C LEU A 42 -13.45 9.11 22.40
N TRP A 43 -13.30 10.18 21.62
CA TRP A 43 -11.96 10.63 21.20
C TRP A 43 -11.03 11.00 22.37
N ASN A 44 -11.59 11.55 23.44
CA ASN A 44 -10.81 11.90 24.64
C ASN A 44 -10.20 10.66 25.31
N GLU A 45 -10.84 9.51 25.25
CA GLU A 45 -10.28 8.24 25.75
C GLU A 45 -9.11 7.80 24.86
N VAL A 46 -9.25 7.94 23.54
CA VAL A 46 -8.17 7.64 22.59
C VAL A 46 -6.94 8.49 22.83
N LEU A 47 -7.13 9.80 23.06
CA LEU A 47 -6.03 10.72 23.40
C LEU A 47 -5.22 10.28 24.60
N LEU A 48 -5.87 9.74 25.61
CA LEU A 48 -5.25 9.39 26.89
C LEU A 48 -4.62 7.98 26.89
N THR A 49 -5.15 7.06 26.08
CA THR A 49 -4.82 5.63 26.22
C THR A 49 -4.11 5.03 25.01
N VAL A 50 -4.20 5.65 23.84
CA VAL A 50 -3.73 5.06 22.57
C VAL A 50 -2.69 5.91 21.87
N LEU A 51 -2.82 7.23 21.92
CA LEU A 51 -1.91 8.12 21.20
C LEU A 51 -0.60 8.36 21.96
N PRO A 52 0.53 8.47 21.26
CA PRO A 52 0.71 8.34 19.81
C PRO A 52 0.64 6.89 19.34
N VAL A 53 0.23 6.64 18.09
CA VAL A 53 0.26 5.29 17.51
C VAL A 53 1.65 4.96 16.96
N ASP A 54 1.96 3.66 16.81
CA ASP A 54 3.22 3.25 16.19
C ASP A 54 3.12 3.32 14.66
N VAL A 55 2.00 2.82 14.12
CA VAL A 55 1.82 2.74 12.67
C VAL A 55 0.43 3.22 12.26
N LEU A 56 0.40 4.03 11.21
CA LEU A 56 -0.80 4.41 10.50
C LEU A 56 -0.88 3.59 9.20
N LEU A 57 -1.95 2.83 9.03
CA LEU A 57 -2.28 2.13 7.79
C LEU A 57 -3.37 2.89 7.05
N LEU A 58 -3.12 3.21 5.79
CA LEU A 58 -4.04 3.89 4.89
C LEU A 58 -4.48 2.93 3.79
N THR A 59 -5.75 2.92 3.48
CA THR A 59 -6.35 2.08 2.43
C THR A 59 -7.37 2.88 1.65
N VAL A 60 -7.74 2.41 0.46
CA VAL A 60 -8.75 3.03 -0.39
C VAL A 60 -9.97 2.13 -0.51
N GLU A 61 -9.78 0.89 -0.90
CA GLU A 61 -10.86 -0.05 -1.17
C GLU A 61 -11.31 -0.78 0.11
N ASP A 62 -12.57 -1.24 0.13
CA ASP A 62 -13.12 -1.98 1.27
C ASP A 62 -12.35 -3.27 1.58
N CYS A 63 -11.93 -4.00 0.55
CA CYS A 63 -11.19 -5.24 0.73
C CYS A 63 -9.81 -5.02 1.36
N GLU A 64 -9.12 -3.94 0.99
CA GLU A 64 -7.84 -3.53 1.58
C GLU A 64 -8.03 -3.17 3.05
N PHE A 65 -9.02 -2.34 3.32
CA PHE A 65 -9.38 -1.91 4.67
C PHE A 65 -9.73 -3.09 5.58
N LEU A 66 -10.64 -3.96 5.14
CA LEU A 66 -11.05 -5.15 5.88
C LEU A 66 -9.87 -6.10 6.12
N SER A 67 -8.98 -6.23 5.14
CA SER A 67 -7.76 -7.01 5.29
C SER A 67 -6.87 -6.43 6.40
N CYS A 68 -6.62 -5.12 6.42
CA CYS A 68 -5.84 -4.49 7.48
C CYS A 68 -6.49 -4.68 8.86
N VAL A 69 -7.78 -4.41 8.99
CA VAL A 69 -8.51 -4.55 10.27
C VAL A 69 -8.53 -6.01 10.75
N SER A 70 -8.64 -6.98 9.83
CA SER A 70 -8.64 -8.41 10.16
C SER A 70 -7.34 -8.90 10.81
N HIS A 71 -6.24 -8.17 10.63
CA HIS A 71 -4.96 -8.48 11.24
C HIS A 71 -4.74 -7.80 12.59
N LEU A 72 -5.64 -6.92 13.01
CA LEU A 72 -5.60 -6.39 14.37
C LEU A 72 -5.94 -7.48 15.39
N ASN A 73 -5.30 -7.43 16.53
CA ASN A 73 -5.61 -8.32 17.63
C ASN A 73 -7.06 -8.11 18.12
N PRO A 74 -7.69 -9.13 18.72
CA PRO A 74 -9.03 -8.98 19.34
C PRO A 74 -9.08 -7.81 20.31
N GLY A 75 -10.19 -7.07 20.29
CA GLY A 75 -10.37 -5.87 21.12
C GLY A 75 -10.14 -4.56 20.38
N TYR A 76 -9.88 -4.62 19.06
CA TYR A 76 -9.85 -3.41 18.24
C TYR A 76 -11.20 -2.66 18.31
N PHE A 77 -11.14 -1.36 18.16
CA PHE A 77 -12.31 -0.49 18.29
C PHE A 77 -12.26 0.65 17.27
N ARG A 78 -13.36 1.37 17.13
CA ARG A 78 -13.42 2.58 16.30
C ARG A 78 -13.57 3.83 17.17
N SER A 79 -13.11 4.94 16.65
CA SER A 79 -13.41 6.28 17.12
C SER A 79 -13.58 7.23 15.95
N SER A 80 -14.11 8.42 16.19
CA SER A 80 -14.31 9.44 15.16
C SER A 80 -13.72 10.75 15.60
N HIS A 81 -13.07 11.45 14.66
CA HIS A 81 -12.46 12.76 14.86
C HIS A 81 -12.80 13.68 13.69
N GLY A 82 -13.06 14.96 13.95
CA GLY A 82 -13.53 15.90 12.92
C GLY A 82 -12.66 15.98 11.67
N ASN A 83 -11.33 15.92 11.83
CA ASN A 83 -10.38 16.02 10.71
C ASN A 83 -10.00 14.66 10.09
N LEU A 84 -10.25 13.56 10.81
CA LEU A 84 -9.84 12.22 10.37
C LEU A 84 -11.02 11.39 9.86
N GLY A 85 -12.24 11.75 10.23
CA GLY A 85 -13.39 10.87 10.05
C GLY A 85 -13.31 9.68 11.02
N THR A 86 -13.60 8.49 10.54
CA THR A 86 -13.57 7.27 11.34
C THR A 86 -12.20 6.61 11.27
N VAL A 87 -11.65 6.30 12.44
CA VAL A 87 -10.36 5.60 12.61
C VAL A 87 -10.60 4.32 13.39
N TYR A 88 -10.00 3.23 12.97
CA TYR A 88 -9.98 1.97 13.69
C TYR A 88 -8.63 1.82 14.39
N PHE A 89 -8.67 1.49 15.67
CA PHE A 89 -7.50 1.33 16.53
C PHE A 89 -7.41 -0.09 17.02
N GLY A 90 -6.21 -0.61 17.09
CA GLY A 90 -5.93 -1.93 17.64
C GLY A 90 -4.45 -2.18 17.74
N GLU A 91 -4.09 -3.38 18.11
CA GLU A 91 -2.72 -3.81 18.22
C GLU A 91 -2.40 -4.85 17.18
N MET A 92 -1.16 -4.86 16.68
CA MET A 92 -0.59 -5.95 15.89
C MET A 92 0.64 -6.50 16.57
N GLY A 93 0.82 -7.82 16.46
CA GLY A 93 1.97 -8.52 17.03
C GLY A 93 1.57 -9.50 18.12
N SER A 94 2.58 -10.14 18.72
CA SER A 94 2.41 -11.12 19.78
C SER A 94 3.51 -10.96 20.84
N GLY A 95 3.19 -11.32 22.08
CA GLY A 95 4.16 -11.23 23.18
C GLY A 95 4.33 -9.79 23.70
N PRO A 96 5.52 -9.43 24.20
CA PRO A 96 5.75 -8.14 24.84
C PRO A 96 5.88 -6.97 23.85
N THR A 97 5.92 -7.24 22.54
CA THR A 97 6.14 -6.24 21.49
C THR A 97 4.90 -6.07 20.62
N PHE A 98 3.88 -5.41 21.17
CA PHE A 98 2.75 -4.94 20.36
C PHE A 98 3.06 -3.62 19.69
N LEU A 99 2.48 -3.43 18.52
CA LEU A 99 2.44 -2.13 17.84
C LEU A 99 1.01 -1.58 17.93
N ASN A 100 0.87 -0.35 18.36
CA ASN A 100 -0.39 0.39 18.31
C ASN A 100 -0.64 0.84 16.87
N ILE A 101 -1.70 0.35 16.28
CA ILE A 101 -2.05 0.57 14.89
C ILE A 101 -3.30 1.44 14.79
N ALA A 102 -3.25 2.41 13.89
CA ALA A 102 -4.44 3.10 13.39
C ALA A 102 -4.68 2.70 11.93
N VAL A 103 -5.91 2.37 11.57
CA VAL A 103 -6.33 2.06 10.20
C VAL A 103 -7.36 3.07 9.74
N MET A 104 -7.12 3.70 8.60
CA MET A 104 -8.00 4.70 8.01
C MET A 104 -8.28 4.38 6.55
N LYS A 105 -9.47 4.75 6.08
CA LYS A 105 -9.79 4.81 4.65
C LYS A 105 -9.65 6.23 4.12
N CYS A 106 -9.04 6.36 2.95
CA CYS A 106 -9.05 7.59 2.17
C CYS A 106 -9.81 7.39 0.86
N HIS A 107 -10.17 8.49 0.21
CA HIS A 107 -10.72 8.45 -1.14
C HIS A 107 -9.63 8.17 -2.16
N SER A 108 -10.02 7.55 -3.28
CA SER A 108 -9.08 7.29 -4.38
C SER A 108 -8.52 8.59 -4.95
N GLY A 109 -7.23 8.61 -5.18
CA GLY A 109 -6.48 9.72 -5.74
C GLY A 109 -5.82 10.63 -4.70
N PRO A 110 -4.62 11.14 -5.00
CA PRO A 110 -3.81 11.83 -4.01
C PRO A 110 -4.35 13.21 -3.62
N LEU A 111 -4.94 13.92 -4.57
CA LEU A 111 -5.35 15.33 -4.43
C LEU A 111 -6.88 15.53 -4.40
N THR A 112 -7.66 14.47 -4.41
CA THR A 112 -9.11 14.56 -4.28
C THR A 112 -9.51 14.96 -2.86
N PRO A 113 -10.68 15.58 -2.63
CA PRO A 113 -11.17 15.79 -1.27
C PRO A 113 -11.26 14.47 -0.51
N GLY A 114 -10.59 14.38 0.65
CA GLY A 114 -10.46 13.13 1.40
C GLY A 114 -9.49 12.11 0.80
N GLY A 115 -8.72 12.48 -0.21
CA GLY A 115 -7.66 11.66 -0.79
C GLY A 115 -6.42 11.54 0.08
N ALA A 116 -5.44 10.78 -0.38
CA ALA A 116 -4.29 10.38 0.42
C ALA A 116 -3.53 11.57 1.04
N LEU A 117 -3.26 12.65 0.30
CA LEU A 117 -2.51 13.80 0.82
C LEU A 117 -3.12 14.41 2.09
N ILE A 118 -4.42 14.72 2.05
CA ILE A 118 -5.11 15.34 3.18
C ILE A 118 -5.25 14.36 4.33
N THR A 119 -5.56 13.10 4.02
CA THR A 119 -5.73 12.05 5.03
C THR A 119 -4.41 11.75 5.73
N VAL A 120 -3.30 11.63 5.01
CA VAL A 120 -1.97 11.44 5.61
C VAL A 120 -1.57 12.64 6.45
N LYS A 121 -1.70 13.86 5.91
CA LYS A 121 -1.38 15.08 6.65
C LYS A 121 -2.13 15.14 7.99
N ASN A 122 -3.44 15.01 7.97
CA ASN A 122 -4.26 15.05 9.18
C ASN A 122 -3.93 13.87 10.12
N GLY A 123 -3.72 12.67 9.55
CA GLY A 123 -3.34 11.48 10.30
C GLY A 123 -2.02 11.67 11.06
N VAL A 124 -1.00 12.22 10.40
CA VAL A 124 0.30 12.50 11.02
C VAL A 124 0.19 13.56 12.12
N GLU A 125 -0.54 14.63 11.86
CA GLU A 125 -0.72 15.73 12.84
C GLU A 125 -1.45 15.27 14.12
N VAL A 126 -2.49 14.45 13.96
CA VAL A 126 -3.37 14.05 15.07
C VAL A 126 -2.91 12.78 15.75
N LEU A 127 -2.55 11.74 14.98
CA LEU A 127 -2.21 10.42 15.49
C LEU A 127 -0.73 10.28 15.86
N ARG A 128 0.14 11.12 15.31
CA ARG A 128 1.61 11.13 15.49
C ARG A 128 2.25 9.75 15.33
N PRO A 129 2.01 9.05 14.21
CA PRO A 129 2.57 7.74 13.98
C PRO A 129 4.09 7.79 13.81
N LYS A 130 4.78 6.70 14.17
CA LYS A 130 6.21 6.52 13.90
C LYS A 130 6.47 6.15 12.43
N ALA A 131 5.46 5.53 11.78
CA ALA A 131 5.47 5.21 10.37
C ALA A 131 4.05 5.21 9.79
N ALA A 132 3.90 5.55 8.51
CA ALA A 132 2.66 5.46 7.76
C ALA A 132 2.87 4.60 6.51
N PHE A 133 1.91 3.73 6.22
CA PHE A 133 1.92 2.86 5.05
C PHE A 133 0.60 2.94 4.30
N CYS A 134 0.66 3.12 3.00
CA CYS A 134 -0.46 2.84 2.12
C CYS A 134 -0.48 1.35 1.78
N VAL A 135 -1.58 0.69 2.04
CA VAL A 135 -1.76 -0.75 1.79
C VAL A 135 -2.87 -0.92 0.77
N GLY A 136 -2.53 -1.47 -0.39
CA GLY A 136 -3.51 -1.61 -1.45
C GLY A 136 -2.99 -2.35 -2.67
N PHE A 137 -3.81 -2.34 -3.71
CA PHE A 137 -3.46 -2.93 -4.99
C PHE A 137 -2.67 -1.93 -5.83
N CYS A 138 -1.69 -2.45 -6.55
CA CYS A 138 -0.94 -1.69 -7.54
C CYS A 138 -0.87 -2.43 -8.87
N GLY A 139 -0.65 -1.70 -9.94
CA GLY A 139 -0.34 -2.28 -11.24
C GLY A 139 1.13 -2.69 -11.27
N GLY A 140 1.43 -3.96 -11.55
CA GLY A 140 2.81 -4.39 -11.76
C GLY A 140 3.39 -3.77 -13.03
N LEU A 141 4.64 -3.34 -13.02
CA LEU A 141 5.41 -2.89 -14.17
C LEU A 141 6.59 -3.84 -14.39
N GLY A 142 7.10 -3.88 -15.62
CA GLY A 142 8.15 -4.83 -15.97
C GLY A 142 7.65 -6.24 -16.31
N GLN A 143 8.53 -7.03 -16.91
CA GLN A 143 8.19 -8.37 -17.40
C GLN A 143 8.28 -9.46 -16.33
N GLU A 144 8.97 -9.17 -15.22
CA GLU A 144 9.25 -10.13 -14.17
C GLU A 144 8.21 -10.10 -13.02
N VAL A 145 7.39 -9.04 -12.97
CA VAL A 145 6.36 -8.86 -11.93
C VAL A 145 5.10 -9.60 -12.34
N SER A 146 4.68 -10.53 -11.50
CA SER A 146 3.54 -11.39 -11.74
C SER A 146 2.33 -11.01 -10.89
N LEU A 147 1.14 -11.39 -11.34
CA LEU A 147 -0.08 -11.23 -10.55
C LEU A 147 0.02 -12.05 -9.27
N GLY A 148 -0.24 -11.40 -8.13
CA GLY A 148 -0.11 -12.02 -6.80
C GLY A 148 1.22 -11.74 -6.11
N ASP A 149 2.19 -11.17 -6.81
CA ASP A 149 3.42 -10.69 -6.16
C ASP A 149 3.11 -9.58 -5.16
N VAL A 150 3.96 -9.50 -4.14
CA VAL A 150 3.91 -8.42 -3.15
C VAL A 150 5.02 -7.44 -3.47
N ALA A 151 4.69 -6.17 -3.56
CA ALA A 151 5.66 -5.14 -3.78
C ALA A 151 5.70 -4.19 -2.57
N ILE A 152 6.91 -3.82 -2.13
CA ILE A 152 7.14 -2.85 -1.06
C ILE A 152 8.00 -1.74 -1.64
N SER A 153 7.49 -0.50 -1.60
CA SER A 153 8.18 0.65 -2.19
C SER A 153 9.45 0.99 -1.41
N ALA A 154 10.60 0.92 -2.06
CA ALA A 154 11.84 1.48 -1.54
C ALA A 154 12.06 2.93 -1.98
N LYS A 155 11.38 3.34 -3.05
CA LYS A 155 11.46 4.66 -3.63
C LYS A 155 10.18 4.97 -4.40
N LEU A 156 9.58 6.08 -4.10
CA LEU A 156 8.44 6.59 -4.87
C LEU A 156 8.91 7.62 -5.88
N ARG A 157 8.38 7.57 -7.11
CA ARG A 157 8.68 8.52 -8.17
C ARG A 157 7.41 8.98 -8.86
N THR A 158 7.17 10.29 -8.91
CA THR A 158 6.05 10.83 -9.70
C THR A 158 6.44 10.87 -11.18
N TYR A 159 5.53 10.43 -12.06
CA TYR A 159 5.80 10.33 -13.50
C TYR A 159 5.00 11.30 -14.35
N SER A 160 3.99 11.95 -13.79
CA SER A 160 3.09 12.85 -14.52
C SER A 160 3.59 14.30 -14.63
N SER A 161 4.55 14.70 -13.79
CA SER A 161 5.11 16.04 -13.85
C SER A 161 6.19 16.13 -14.90
N VAL A 162 5.90 16.81 -16.00
CA VAL A 162 6.80 16.97 -17.14
C VAL A 162 6.85 18.41 -17.59
N LYS A 163 7.99 18.82 -18.15
CA LYS A 163 8.14 20.05 -18.91
C LYS A 163 8.20 19.71 -20.39
N VAL A 164 7.27 20.25 -21.17
CA VAL A 164 7.27 20.12 -22.62
C VAL A 164 8.09 21.28 -23.19
N THR A 165 9.07 20.97 -24.04
CA THR A 165 9.92 21.95 -24.73
C THR A 165 9.98 21.59 -26.22
N ASP A 166 10.46 22.50 -27.02
CA ASP A 166 10.65 22.28 -28.48
C ASP A 166 11.60 21.09 -28.75
N SER A 167 12.50 20.80 -27.82
CA SER A 167 13.43 19.64 -27.87
C SER A 167 12.87 18.34 -27.30
N GLY A 168 11.60 18.34 -26.78
CA GLY A 168 10.93 17.17 -26.27
C GLY A 168 10.46 17.31 -24.80
N ILE A 169 10.17 16.16 -24.19
CA ILE A 169 9.63 16.09 -22.83
C ILE A 169 10.78 15.91 -21.82
N GLN A 170 10.83 16.78 -20.85
CA GLN A 170 11.76 16.71 -19.70
C GLN A 170 11.00 16.27 -18.44
N GLU A 171 11.50 15.25 -17.77
CA GLU A 171 10.99 14.79 -16.47
C GLU A 171 11.20 15.86 -15.39
N ARG A 172 10.13 16.15 -14.63
CA ARG A 172 10.12 17.09 -13.50
C ARG A 172 9.59 16.42 -12.23
N GLY A 173 9.34 15.11 -12.30
CA GLY A 173 8.81 14.33 -11.19
C GLY A 173 9.73 14.34 -9.96
N ILE A 174 9.12 14.25 -8.80
CA ILE A 174 9.81 14.11 -7.52
C ILE A 174 10.16 12.63 -7.35
N ALA A 175 11.35 12.36 -6.81
CA ALA A 175 11.77 11.03 -6.38
C ALA A 175 12.04 11.07 -4.86
N VAL A 176 11.27 10.32 -4.10
CA VAL A 176 11.36 10.26 -2.64
C VAL A 176 11.82 8.87 -2.23
N PRO A 177 13.03 8.71 -1.72
CA PRO A 177 13.47 7.45 -1.14
C PRO A 177 12.77 7.21 0.18
N LEU A 178 12.58 5.94 0.51
CA LEU A 178 12.14 5.54 1.84
C LEU A 178 13.22 5.90 2.89
N GLU A 179 12.78 6.16 4.11
CA GLU A 179 13.69 6.44 5.22
C GLU A 179 14.65 5.24 5.47
N ALA A 180 15.90 5.54 5.81
CA ALA A 180 16.97 4.53 5.86
C ALA A 180 16.74 3.41 6.89
N ASN A 181 16.10 3.71 8.02
CA ASN A 181 15.79 2.69 9.03
C ASN A 181 14.64 1.78 8.59
N LEU A 182 13.62 2.34 7.92
CA LEU A 182 12.55 1.54 7.31
C LEU A 182 13.10 0.64 6.20
N LEU A 183 14.02 1.13 5.37
CA LEU A 183 14.70 0.28 4.37
C LEU A 183 15.39 -0.93 4.99
N LYS A 184 16.04 -0.77 6.15
CA LYS A 184 16.67 -1.88 6.86
C LYS A 184 15.64 -2.92 7.33
N LEU A 185 14.50 -2.46 7.85
CA LEU A 185 13.42 -3.33 8.30
C LEU A 185 12.77 -4.08 7.13
N ILE A 186 12.53 -3.40 6.02
CA ILE A 186 11.90 -4.00 4.83
C ILE A 186 12.71 -5.16 4.25
N LYS A 187 14.04 -5.12 4.36
CA LYS A 187 14.89 -6.24 3.92
C LYS A 187 14.48 -7.58 4.53
N HIS A 188 13.92 -7.56 5.71
CA HIS A 188 13.50 -8.72 6.50
C HIS A 188 11.97 -8.90 6.55
N ALA A 189 11.20 -8.09 5.81
CA ALA A 189 9.73 -8.06 5.91
C ALA A 189 9.05 -9.39 5.56
N ASN A 190 9.69 -10.23 4.75
CA ASN A 190 9.16 -11.53 4.36
C ASN A 190 9.88 -12.72 4.98
N ASP A 191 10.79 -12.51 5.95
CA ASP A 191 11.48 -13.59 6.61
C ASP A 191 10.47 -14.47 7.36
N GLY A 192 10.41 -15.76 7.02
CA GLY A 192 9.46 -16.71 7.57
C GLY A 192 8.01 -16.57 7.09
N TRP A 193 7.70 -15.55 6.28
CA TRP A 193 6.35 -15.39 5.72
C TRP A 193 6.13 -16.34 4.54
N LYS A 194 4.92 -16.88 4.46
CA LYS A 194 4.46 -17.69 3.33
C LYS A 194 3.11 -17.16 2.85
N ALA A 195 2.99 -16.96 1.55
CA ALA A 195 1.72 -16.55 0.96
C ALA A 195 0.62 -17.60 1.23
N PRO A 196 -0.63 -17.20 1.53
CA PRO A 196 -1.74 -18.12 1.74
C PRO A 196 -2.29 -18.63 0.40
N LEU A 197 -1.39 -19.16 -0.44
CA LEU A 197 -1.70 -19.72 -1.75
C LEU A 197 -1.43 -21.23 -1.75
N LYS A 198 -2.07 -21.96 -2.66
CA LYS A 198 -1.81 -23.39 -2.87
C LYS A 198 -0.33 -23.62 -3.18
N ASP A 199 0.21 -22.83 -4.10
CA ASP A 199 1.65 -22.74 -4.33
C ASP A 199 2.20 -21.39 -3.86
N SER A 200 2.71 -21.35 -2.64
CA SER A 200 3.29 -20.13 -2.08
C SER A 200 4.68 -19.81 -2.63
N ALA A 201 5.31 -20.73 -3.36
CA ALA A 201 6.64 -20.53 -3.93
C ALA A 201 6.63 -19.61 -5.16
N VAL A 202 5.48 -19.45 -5.81
CA VAL A 202 5.32 -18.58 -6.99
C VAL A 202 5.25 -17.10 -6.64
N VAL A 203 5.01 -16.75 -5.37
CA VAL A 203 4.89 -15.35 -4.94
C VAL A 203 6.26 -14.77 -4.66
N LYS A 204 6.60 -13.73 -5.37
CA LYS A 204 7.80 -12.92 -5.10
C LYS A 204 7.44 -11.72 -4.22
N VAL A 205 8.36 -11.35 -3.33
CA VAL A 205 8.29 -10.11 -2.54
C VAL A 205 9.38 -9.18 -3.02
N TRP A 206 8.98 -8.10 -3.67
CA TRP A 206 9.85 -7.06 -4.20
C TRP A 206 10.05 -5.99 -3.11
N LYS A 207 11.29 -5.75 -2.68
CA LYS A 207 11.60 -4.90 -1.50
C LYS A 207 12.44 -3.67 -1.80
N ASP A 208 12.97 -3.55 -3.00
CA ASP A 208 13.92 -2.51 -3.40
C ASP A 208 13.53 -1.79 -4.69
N GLY A 209 12.30 -2.01 -5.13
CA GLY A 209 11.79 -1.44 -6.37
C GLY A 209 11.33 0.01 -6.26
N VAL A 210 11.31 0.67 -7.41
CA VAL A 210 10.73 1.99 -7.58
C VAL A 210 9.23 1.86 -7.87
N TYR A 211 8.42 2.62 -7.15
CA TYR A 211 7.01 2.80 -7.46
C TYR A 211 6.81 4.07 -8.26
N LEU A 212 6.06 3.96 -9.34
CA LEU A 212 5.54 5.12 -10.04
C LEU A 212 4.21 5.53 -9.43
N SER A 213 4.10 6.81 -9.09
CA SER A 213 2.85 7.39 -8.60
C SER A 213 2.39 8.52 -9.51
N GLY A 214 1.11 8.52 -9.82
CA GLY A 214 0.48 9.54 -10.67
C GLY A 214 -1.01 9.33 -10.79
N PRO A 215 -1.73 10.29 -11.40
CA PRO A 215 -3.19 10.31 -11.43
C PRO A 215 -3.81 9.33 -12.42
N GLU A 216 -3.01 8.68 -13.27
CA GLU A 216 -3.53 7.85 -14.35
C GLU A 216 -3.87 6.44 -13.89
N LYS A 217 -5.04 5.94 -14.30
CA LYS A 217 -5.33 4.49 -14.30
C LYS A 217 -4.84 3.92 -15.63
N VAL A 218 -3.69 3.23 -15.58
CA VAL A 218 -3.03 2.74 -16.79
C VAL A 218 -3.59 1.37 -17.17
N GLU A 219 -4.51 1.34 -18.13
CA GLU A 219 -5.07 0.11 -18.74
C GLU A 219 -4.54 -0.15 -20.16
N SER A 220 -3.95 0.88 -20.81
CA SER A 220 -3.34 0.75 -22.15
C SER A 220 -1.99 0.05 -22.07
N LYS A 221 -1.80 -0.93 -22.96
CA LYS A 221 -0.55 -1.66 -23.13
C LYS A 221 0.57 -0.71 -23.62
N GLU A 222 0.24 0.15 -24.58
CA GLU A 222 1.18 1.11 -25.17
C GLU A 222 1.67 2.11 -24.09
N ARG A 223 0.74 2.59 -23.25
CA ARG A 223 1.11 3.50 -22.16
C ARG A 223 1.98 2.81 -21.11
N ARG A 224 1.69 1.56 -20.82
CA ARG A 224 2.51 0.74 -19.92
C ARG A 224 3.93 0.53 -20.48
N GLU A 225 4.06 0.18 -21.76
CA GLU A 225 5.36 0.00 -22.43
C GLU A 225 6.15 1.32 -22.46
N GLU A 226 5.49 2.45 -22.69
CA GLU A 226 6.10 3.77 -22.59
C GLU A 226 6.67 4.03 -21.20
N LEU A 227 5.88 3.77 -20.14
CA LEU A 227 6.33 3.98 -18.76
C LEU A 227 7.49 3.07 -18.38
N VAL A 228 7.46 1.79 -18.77
CA VAL A 228 8.59 0.86 -18.56
C VAL A 228 9.85 1.32 -19.29
N LYS A 229 9.70 1.86 -20.49
CA LYS A 229 10.84 2.41 -21.25
C LYS A 229 11.43 3.66 -20.59
N ARG A 230 10.57 4.53 -20.03
CA ARG A 230 10.99 5.77 -19.35
C ARG A 230 11.56 5.51 -17.95
N PHE A 231 11.06 4.49 -17.28
CA PHE A 231 11.40 4.14 -15.90
C PHE A 231 11.72 2.64 -15.79
N PRO A 232 12.88 2.21 -16.30
CA PRO A 232 13.21 0.78 -16.39
C PRO A 232 13.44 0.11 -15.04
N ASP A 233 13.65 0.88 -13.97
CA ASP A 233 13.78 0.45 -12.58
C ASP A 233 12.43 0.36 -11.83
N ALA A 234 11.33 0.74 -12.48
CA ALA A 234 10.01 0.71 -11.85
C ALA A 234 9.40 -0.69 -11.87
N ILE A 235 8.92 -1.13 -10.70
CA ILE A 235 8.25 -2.43 -10.53
C ILE A 235 6.74 -2.33 -10.39
N ALA A 236 6.24 -1.19 -9.95
CA ALA A 236 4.82 -0.99 -9.70
C ALA A 236 4.37 0.44 -10.06
N ILE A 237 3.07 0.59 -10.31
CA ILE A 237 2.41 1.87 -10.50
C ILE A 237 1.15 1.93 -9.63
N GLU A 238 0.93 3.07 -9.00
CA GLU A 238 -0.21 3.32 -8.13
C GLU A 238 -0.62 4.81 -8.19
N LYS A 239 -1.69 5.21 -7.49
CA LYS A 239 -2.23 6.56 -7.57
C LYS A 239 -2.08 7.37 -6.27
N GLU A 240 -1.96 6.72 -5.13
CA GLU A 240 -2.10 7.31 -3.82
C GLU A 240 -0.78 7.86 -3.26
N GLY A 241 0.35 7.25 -3.58
CA GLY A 241 1.67 7.56 -3.03
C GLY A 241 2.18 8.97 -3.35
N GLN A 242 1.66 9.64 -4.38
CA GLN A 242 1.97 11.03 -4.62
C GLN A 242 1.53 11.92 -3.44
N GLY A 243 0.40 11.58 -2.80
CA GLY A 243 -0.06 12.27 -1.59
C GLY A 243 0.83 11.99 -0.39
N GLU A 244 1.25 10.74 -0.19
CA GLU A 244 2.12 10.33 0.93
C GLU A 244 3.53 10.91 0.82
N SER A 245 4.09 10.96 -0.39
CA SER A 245 5.45 11.49 -0.61
C SER A 245 5.62 12.97 -0.25
N LEU A 246 4.52 13.72 -0.13
CA LEU A 246 4.51 15.12 0.27
C LEU A 246 4.43 15.32 1.79
N VAL A 247 4.20 14.25 2.55
CA VAL A 247 4.13 14.27 4.01
C VAL A 247 5.28 13.47 4.59
N LYS A 248 6.17 14.12 5.35
CA LYS A 248 7.21 13.43 6.14
C LYS A 248 6.60 12.98 7.47
N VAL A 249 6.77 11.71 7.78
CA VAL A 249 6.44 11.09 9.07
C VAL A 249 7.68 10.97 9.93
#